data_99d83dba18363f8ff79452c916999b81
#
_entry.id   99d83dba18363f8ff79452c916999b81
#
_cell.length_a   1.000
_cell.length_b   1.000
_cell.length_c   1.000
_cell.angle_alpha   90.00
_cell.angle_beta   90.00
_cell.angle_gamma   90.00
#
_symmetry.space_group_name_H-M   'P 1'
#
loop_
_entity.id
_entity.type
_entity.pdbx_description
1 polymer ?
#
loop_
_entity_poly.entity_id
_entity_poly.type
_entity_poly.pdbx_seq_one_letter_code
_entity_poly.pdbx_strand_id
1 'polypeptide(L)'
;MDHVIYDSSTMVCNSLDLSYYSKLGLSATSMSNEIPIQDVIKGYNDTKADIMYQVFGRKLMFYSKRRLVKCYEDYRDIKLNRNNLFIKEEKREEHMPIIENDNGYFVYRSYFISLLDEMKNLSFLKYAYFESLTLKDEELYQVLKAYKENNVDLLGKLNLDIKDGFAYLDTIHVKEKIINEKN
;
A
#
# COMPACT_ATOMS: atom_id res chain seq x y z
N MET A 1 -2.46 -26.43 -1.01
CA MET A 1 -2.26 -25.25 -0.15
C MET A 1 -3.44 -24.29 -0.30
N ASP A 2 -4.64 -24.77 -0.06
CA ASP A 2 -5.87 -24.12 -0.54
C ASP A 2 -6.30 -22.84 0.19
N HIS A 3 -5.53 -22.36 1.18
CA HIS A 3 -5.88 -21.17 1.96
C HIS A 3 -4.67 -20.29 2.30
N VAL A 4 -3.60 -20.36 1.49
CA VAL A 4 -2.38 -19.56 1.72
C VAL A 4 -2.30 -18.45 0.68
N ILE A 5 -2.17 -17.22 1.14
CA ILE A 5 -1.86 -16.05 0.33
C ILE A 5 -0.40 -15.70 0.57
N TYR A 6 0.37 -15.51 -0.50
CA TYR A 6 1.72 -14.96 -0.42
C TYR A 6 1.65 -13.43 -0.46
N ASP A 7 1.96 -12.81 0.67
CA ASP A 7 2.06 -11.36 0.78
C ASP A 7 3.51 -10.95 1.04
N SER A 8 4.17 -10.53 -0.01
CA SER A 8 5.56 -10.05 0.01
C SER A 8 5.68 -8.55 0.16
N SER A 9 4.55 -7.84 0.31
CA SER A 9 4.42 -6.39 0.30
C SER A 9 4.95 -5.70 -0.97
N THR A 10 6.24 -5.77 -1.30
CA THR A 10 6.86 -5.03 -2.42
C THR A 10 7.60 -5.90 -3.44
N MET A 11 7.70 -7.21 -3.21
CA MET A 11 8.59 -8.08 -4.01
C MET A 11 7.99 -8.53 -5.34
N VAL A 12 6.67 -8.71 -5.44
CA VAL A 12 6.01 -9.20 -6.67
C VAL A 12 5.61 -8.02 -7.53
N CYS A 13 6.40 -7.71 -8.55
CA CYS A 13 6.24 -6.52 -9.38
C CYS A 13 6.00 -6.82 -10.87
N ASN A 14 6.05 -8.07 -11.29
CA ASN A 14 5.96 -8.43 -12.70
C ASN A 14 5.27 -9.79 -12.91
N SER A 15 4.95 -10.09 -14.17
CA SER A 15 4.26 -11.33 -14.55
C SER A 15 5.09 -12.60 -14.34
N LEU A 16 6.43 -12.52 -14.35
CA LEU A 16 7.29 -13.68 -14.11
C LEU A 16 7.23 -14.14 -12.66
N ASP A 17 7.36 -13.18 -11.72
CA ASP A 17 7.21 -13.47 -10.29
C ASP A 17 5.81 -14.00 -9.99
N LEU A 18 4.79 -13.33 -10.52
CA LEU A 18 3.39 -13.75 -10.33
C LEU A 18 3.15 -15.17 -10.86
N SER A 19 3.68 -15.50 -12.05
CA SER A 19 3.61 -16.85 -12.63
C SER A 19 4.31 -17.90 -11.76
N TYR A 20 5.46 -17.54 -11.17
CA TYR A 20 6.18 -18.47 -10.30
C TYR A 20 5.35 -18.82 -9.05
N TYR A 21 4.85 -17.82 -8.33
CA TYR A 21 4.07 -18.07 -7.13
C TYR A 21 2.72 -18.74 -7.39
N SER A 22 2.08 -18.43 -8.51
CA SER A 22 0.84 -19.09 -8.94
C SER A 22 1.04 -20.60 -9.12
N LYS A 23 2.19 -21.03 -9.67
CA LYS A 23 2.52 -22.45 -9.86
C LYS A 23 2.74 -23.22 -8.55
N LEU A 24 2.96 -22.55 -7.44
CA LEU A 24 3.11 -23.19 -6.13
C LEU A 24 1.76 -23.60 -5.51
N GLY A 25 0.63 -23.35 -6.18
CA GLY A 25 -0.71 -23.70 -5.69
C GLY A 25 -1.19 -22.82 -4.53
N LEU A 26 -0.80 -21.57 -4.52
CA LEU A 26 -1.28 -20.57 -3.55
C LEU A 26 -2.69 -20.10 -3.90
N SER A 27 -3.47 -19.71 -2.90
CA SER A 27 -4.81 -19.13 -3.10
C SER A 27 -4.78 -17.80 -3.81
N ALA A 28 -3.78 -16.99 -3.55
CA ALA A 28 -3.48 -15.74 -4.26
C ALA A 28 -2.05 -15.27 -3.95
N THR A 29 -1.59 -14.32 -4.76
CA THR A 29 -0.31 -13.62 -4.54
C THR A 29 -0.56 -12.12 -4.50
N SER A 30 -0.02 -11.44 -3.48
CA SER A 30 -0.08 -9.99 -3.38
C SER A 30 0.89 -9.34 -4.36
N MET A 31 0.39 -8.45 -5.21
CA MET A 31 1.26 -7.61 -6.04
C MET A 31 1.62 -6.31 -5.33
N SER A 32 2.79 -5.79 -5.65
CA SER A 32 3.31 -4.57 -5.06
C SER A 32 2.45 -3.35 -5.39
N ASN A 33 2.22 -2.49 -4.39
CA ASN A 33 1.59 -1.18 -4.59
C ASN A 33 2.59 -0.10 -5.05
N GLU A 34 3.83 -0.48 -5.38
CA GLU A 34 4.86 0.44 -5.89
C GLU A 34 4.94 0.45 -7.41
N ILE A 35 4.08 -0.36 -8.06
CA ILE A 35 3.92 -0.39 -9.51
C ILE A 35 2.61 0.28 -9.91
N PRO A 36 2.51 0.83 -11.13
CA PRO A 36 1.26 1.39 -11.63
C PRO A 36 0.19 0.31 -11.84
N ILE A 37 -1.07 0.71 -11.78
CA ILE A 37 -2.22 -0.19 -11.98
C ILE A 37 -2.12 -0.95 -13.31
N GLN A 38 -1.61 -0.30 -14.36
CA GLN A 38 -1.46 -0.93 -15.67
C GLN A 38 -0.52 -2.15 -15.64
N ASP A 39 0.51 -2.12 -14.80
CA ASP A 39 1.40 -3.28 -14.62
C ASP A 39 0.71 -4.41 -13.85
N VAL A 40 -0.18 -4.08 -12.91
CA VAL A 40 -1.01 -5.08 -12.21
C VAL A 40 -1.98 -5.76 -13.19
N ILE A 41 -2.68 -4.95 -14.03
CA ILE A 41 -3.58 -5.44 -15.07
C ILE A 41 -2.82 -6.31 -16.07
N LYS A 42 -1.63 -5.86 -16.50
CA LYS A 42 -0.76 -6.63 -17.38
C LYS A 42 -0.35 -7.95 -16.75
N GLY A 43 0.08 -7.94 -15.48
CA GLY A 43 0.43 -9.15 -14.73
C GLY A 43 -0.69 -10.19 -14.73
N TYR A 44 -1.93 -9.76 -14.47
CA TYR A 44 -3.10 -10.62 -14.57
C TYR A 44 -3.32 -11.13 -15.99
N ASN A 45 -3.26 -10.25 -16.99
CA ASN A 45 -3.52 -10.64 -18.39
C ASN A 45 -2.53 -11.66 -18.92
N ASP A 46 -1.27 -11.54 -18.53
CA ASP A 46 -0.18 -12.44 -18.92
C ASP A 46 -0.27 -13.81 -18.23
N THR A 47 -0.79 -13.87 -16.99
CA THR A 47 -0.69 -15.09 -16.16
C THR A 47 -2.03 -15.71 -15.81
N LYS A 48 -3.10 -14.92 -15.76
CA LYS A 48 -4.42 -15.28 -15.20
C LYS A 48 -4.36 -15.81 -13.75
N ALA A 49 -3.31 -15.42 -13.02
CA ALA A 49 -3.13 -15.83 -11.64
C ALA A 49 -4.12 -15.11 -10.71
N ASP A 50 -4.42 -15.74 -9.59
CA ASP A 50 -5.21 -15.15 -8.52
C ASP A 50 -4.40 -14.07 -7.78
N ILE A 51 -4.87 -12.84 -7.83
CA ILE A 51 -4.17 -11.68 -7.26
C ILE A 51 -4.92 -11.15 -6.03
N MET A 52 -4.16 -10.82 -4.97
CA MET A 52 -4.55 -9.90 -3.92
C MET A 52 -3.89 -8.54 -4.18
N TYR A 53 -4.65 -7.45 -4.01
CA TYR A 53 -4.09 -6.12 -4.17
C TYR A 53 -4.70 -5.14 -3.18
N GLN A 54 -3.87 -4.24 -2.61
CA GLN A 54 -4.36 -3.21 -1.71
C GLN A 54 -5.11 -2.15 -2.51
N VAL A 55 -6.38 -2.00 -2.23
CA VAL A 55 -7.25 -1.04 -2.93
C VAL A 55 -7.55 0.20 -2.09
N PHE A 56 -7.36 0.11 -0.76
CA PHE A 56 -7.56 1.22 0.16
C PHE A 56 -6.61 1.15 1.35
N GLY A 57 -6.25 2.33 1.88
CA GLY A 57 -5.56 2.46 3.15
C GLY A 57 -4.18 3.10 3.06
N ARG A 58 -3.49 3.19 4.20
CA ARG A 58 -2.13 3.73 4.25
C ARG A 58 -1.13 2.67 3.81
N LYS A 59 -0.16 3.07 3.01
CA LYS A 59 0.91 2.18 2.59
C LYS A 59 1.99 2.09 3.67
N LEU A 60 2.43 0.86 3.97
CA LEU A 60 3.62 0.62 4.78
C LEU A 60 4.87 1.08 3.99
N MET A 61 5.64 1.98 4.60
CA MET A 61 6.85 2.57 4.01
C MET A 61 8.13 1.96 4.55
N PHE A 62 8.11 1.60 5.83
CA PHE A 62 9.27 1.08 6.52
C PHE A 62 8.86 0.13 7.63
N TYR A 63 9.60 -0.95 7.78
CA TYR A 63 9.45 -1.94 8.83
C TYR A 63 10.80 -2.29 9.46
N SER A 64 10.81 -2.43 10.78
CA SER A 64 11.96 -2.94 11.52
C SER A 64 11.52 -3.82 12.68
N LYS A 65 12.23 -4.94 12.89
CA LYS A 65 12.09 -5.76 14.11
C LYS A 65 12.55 -5.02 15.36
N ARG A 66 13.38 -3.98 15.22
CA ARG A 66 13.88 -3.20 16.34
C ARG A 66 12.81 -2.25 16.85
N ARG A 67 12.69 -2.10 18.15
CA ARG A 67 11.81 -1.13 18.81
C ARG A 67 12.45 0.26 18.79
N LEU A 68 12.38 0.94 17.66
CA LEU A 68 13.09 2.20 17.45
C LEU A 68 12.57 3.34 18.32
N VAL A 69 11.26 3.38 18.61
CA VAL A 69 10.67 4.34 19.56
C VAL A 69 11.22 4.10 20.96
N LYS A 70 11.24 2.84 21.41
CA LYS A 70 11.81 2.48 22.71
C LYS A 70 13.29 2.85 22.81
N CYS A 71 14.07 2.55 21.77
CA CYS A 71 15.50 2.94 21.72
C CYS A 71 15.68 4.46 21.81
N TYR A 72 14.81 5.24 21.15
CA TYR A 72 14.86 6.69 21.21
C TYR A 72 14.47 7.24 22.59
N GLU A 73 13.42 6.66 23.22
CA GLU A 73 13.02 7.00 24.59
C GLU A 73 14.18 6.78 25.58
N ASP A 74 14.84 5.62 25.48
CA ASP A 74 15.96 5.27 26.36
C ASP A 74 17.18 6.19 26.14
N TYR A 75 17.48 6.52 24.88
CA TYR A 75 18.57 7.43 24.52
C TYR A 75 18.35 8.86 25.03
N ARG A 76 17.09 9.34 25.01
CA ARG A 76 16.75 10.72 25.39
C ARG A 76 16.28 10.85 26.83
N ASP A 77 16.13 9.74 27.55
CA ASP A 77 15.53 9.66 28.89
C ASP A 77 14.15 10.34 28.97
N ILE A 78 13.28 10.00 28.00
CA ILE A 78 11.91 10.53 27.90
C ILE A 78 10.91 9.39 27.71
N LYS A 79 9.63 9.70 27.90
CA LYS A 79 8.51 8.81 27.52
C LYS A 79 7.61 9.53 26.54
N LEU A 80 7.29 8.85 25.42
CA LEU A 80 6.42 9.37 24.39
C LEU A 80 5.00 8.79 24.55
N ASN A 81 4.01 9.59 24.14
CA ASN A 81 2.64 9.11 24.03
C ASN A 81 2.53 8.21 22.81
N ARG A 82 2.37 6.88 23.05
CA ARG A 82 2.35 5.86 22.01
C ARG A 82 1.09 5.88 21.13
N ASN A 83 0.03 6.55 21.55
CA ASN A 83 -1.23 6.55 20.84
C ASN A 83 -1.25 7.42 19.59
N ASN A 84 -0.28 8.30 19.43
CA ASN A 84 -0.28 9.28 18.33
C ASN A 84 1.14 9.70 17.95
N LEU A 85 1.92 8.76 17.47
CA LEU A 85 3.30 9.01 17.06
C LEU A 85 3.39 9.24 15.56
N PHE A 86 4.19 10.23 15.20
CA PHE A 86 4.51 10.55 13.82
C PHE A 86 6.00 10.80 13.65
N ILE A 87 6.52 10.50 12.47
CA ILE A 87 7.82 10.98 12.02
C ILE A 87 7.60 12.03 10.94
N LYS A 88 8.38 13.10 10.98
CA LYS A 88 8.38 14.18 10.00
C LYS A 88 9.80 14.36 9.46
N GLU A 89 9.94 14.45 8.16
CA GLU A 89 11.19 14.88 7.54
C GLU A 89 11.34 16.40 7.71
N GLU A 90 12.56 16.88 7.92
CA GLU A 90 12.82 18.32 8.13
C GLU A 90 12.34 19.21 6.98
N LYS A 91 12.44 18.68 5.74
CA LYS A 91 12.09 19.41 4.51
C LYS A 91 10.67 19.16 4.00
N ARG A 92 9.87 18.35 4.70
CA ARG A 92 8.50 18.00 4.29
C ARG A 92 7.51 18.27 5.40
N GLU A 93 6.32 18.72 5.04
CA GLU A 93 5.24 18.96 6.01
C GLU A 93 4.47 17.69 6.39
N GLU A 94 4.73 16.57 5.71
CA GLU A 94 4.03 15.31 5.91
C GLU A 94 4.39 14.67 7.25
N HIS A 95 3.35 14.25 7.99
CA HIS A 95 3.49 13.52 9.25
C HIS A 95 3.16 12.04 9.00
N MET A 96 4.19 11.19 8.96
CA MET A 96 4.04 9.77 8.72
C MET A 96 3.72 9.04 10.02
N PRO A 97 2.57 8.37 10.14
CA PRO A 97 2.21 7.63 11.35
C PRO A 97 3.22 6.51 11.67
N ILE A 98 3.52 6.37 12.95
CA ILE A 98 4.37 5.32 13.50
C ILE A 98 3.55 4.42 14.39
N ILE A 99 3.73 3.12 14.25
CA ILE A 99 3.26 2.10 15.18
C ILE A 99 4.43 1.25 15.63
N GLU A 100 4.55 1.08 16.93
CA GLU A 100 5.49 0.13 17.51
C GLU A 100 4.74 -0.80 18.47
N ASN A 101 4.86 -2.10 18.22
CA ASN A 101 4.27 -3.16 19.02
C ASN A 101 5.24 -4.33 19.15
N ASP A 102 4.76 -5.50 19.63
CA ASP A 102 5.60 -6.69 19.79
C ASP A 102 6.11 -7.28 18.48
N ASN A 103 5.47 -6.95 17.35
CA ASN A 103 5.89 -7.39 16.02
C ASN A 103 7.00 -6.51 15.42
N GLY A 104 7.18 -5.29 15.92
CA GLY A 104 8.22 -4.37 15.44
C GLY A 104 7.77 -2.91 15.38
N TYR A 105 8.50 -2.15 14.59
CA TYR A 105 8.31 -0.73 14.32
C TYR A 105 7.91 -0.55 12.86
N PHE A 106 6.83 0.18 12.63
CA PHE A 106 6.21 0.38 11.33
C PHE A 106 6.01 1.86 11.07
N VAL A 107 6.33 2.32 9.88
CA VAL A 107 6.07 3.69 9.40
C VAL A 107 5.18 3.60 8.18
N TYR A 108 4.08 4.37 8.19
CA TYR A 108 3.11 4.39 7.11
C TYR A 108 3.11 5.74 6.40
N ARG A 109 2.63 5.77 5.16
CA ARG A 109 2.38 7.03 4.42
C ARG A 109 1.47 7.96 5.22
N SER A 110 1.69 9.27 5.07
CA SER A 110 0.87 10.32 5.70
C SER A 110 -0.56 10.38 5.17
N TYR A 111 -0.81 9.84 3.98
CA TYR A 111 -2.10 9.82 3.29
C TYR A 111 -2.61 8.40 3.06
N PHE A 112 -3.91 8.29 2.77
CA PHE A 112 -4.54 7.06 2.32
C PHE A 112 -4.49 6.98 0.80
N ILE A 113 -4.32 5.79 0.25
CA ILE A 113 -4.63 5.53 -1.15
C ILE A 113 -6.09 5.10 -1.27
N SER A 114 -6.73 5.38 -2.41
CA SER A 114 -8.02 4.81 -2.77
C SER A 114 -8.06 4.52 -4.27
N LEU A 115 -8.44 3.30 -4.62
CA LEU A 115 -8.61 2.83 -5.99
C LEU A 115 -10.08 2.57 -6.30
N LEU A 116 -11.01 3.27 -5.63
CA LEU A 116 -12.44 3.08 -5.83
C LEU A 116 -12.84 3.27 -7.30
N ASP A 117 -12.30 4.30 -7.96
CA ASP A 117 -12.59 4.61 -9.36
C ASP A 117 -12.06 3.53 -10.32
N GLU A 118 -11.05 2.79 -9.90
CA GLU A 118 -10.41 1.72 -10.67
C GLU A 118 -11.02 0.33 -10.45
N MET A 119 -11.98 0.18 -9.52
CA MET A 119 -12.51 -1.13 -9.17
C MET A 119 -13.13 -1.89 -10.34
N LYS A 120 -13.66 -1.18 -11.36
CA LYS A 120 -14.14 -1.82 -12.59
C LYS A 120 -13.01 -2.47 -13.38
N ASN A 121 -11.87 -1.77 -13.49
CA ASN A 121 -10.67 -2.27 -14.17
C ASN A 121 -9.97 -3.37 -13.37
N LEU A 122 -10.17 -3.38 -12.05
CA LEU A 122 -9.61 -4.34 -11.10
C LEU A 122 -10.59 -5.46 -10.73
N SER A 123 -11.67 -5.66 -11.49
CA SER A 123 -12.70 -6.68 -11.22
C SER A 123 -12.18 -8.12 -11.27
N PHE A 124 -10.98 -8.35 -11.79
CA PHE A 124 -10.30 -9.65 -11.82
C PHE A 124 -9.63 -10.01 -10.48
N LEU A 125 -9.49 -9.06 -9.55
CA LEU A 125 -8.87 -9.35 -8.25
C LEU A 125 -9.66 -10.42 -7.50
N LYS A 126 -8.95 -11.44 -7.02
CA LYS A 126 -9.56 -12.43 -6.14
C LYS A 126 -9.81 -11.87 -4.74
N TYR A 127 -8.90 -11.01 -4.26
CA TYR A 127 -9.03 -10.33 -2.98
C TYR A 127 -8.66 -8.86 -3.11
N ALA A 128 -9.57 -7.99 -2.72
CA ALA A 128 -9.31 -6.58 -2.50
C ALA A 128 -8.89 -6.38 -1.03
N TYR A 129 -7.68 -5.88 -0.81
CA TYR A 129 -7.15 -5.66 0.54
C TYR A 129 -7.40 -4.22 0.99
N PHE A 130 -7.94 -4.06 2.20
CA PHE A 130 -8.18 -2.78 2.85
C PHE A 130 -7.29 -2.68 4.09
N GLU A 131 -6.35 -1.74 4.10
CA GLU A 131 -5.56 -1.43 5.28
C GLU A 131 -6.35 -0.44 6.15
N SER A 132 -6.78 -0.90 7.32
CA SER A 132 -7.65 -0.12 8.22
C SER A 132 -6.88 0.65 9.29
N LEU A 133 -5.57 0.57 9.28
CA LEU A 133 -4.74 1.21 10.28
C LEU A 133 -5.02 2.72 10.36
N THR A 134 -5.15 3.24 11.56
CA THR A 134 -5.49 4.64 11.88
C THR A 134 -6.93 5.06 11.56
N LEU A 135 -7.77 4.17 11.04
CA LEU A 135 -9.20 4.42 10.90
C LEU A 135 -9.95 4.04 12.18
N LYS A 136 -11.02 4.77 12.44
CA LYS A 136 -12.04 4.35 13.41
C LYS A 136 -12.99 3.35 12.75
N ASP A 137 -13.66 2.54 13.55
CA ASP A 137 -14.58 1.51 13.05
C ASP A 137 -15.70 2.10 12.15
N GLU A 138 -16.23 3.28 12.51
CA GLU A 138 -17.24 3.97 11.72
C GLU A 138 -16.68 4.45 10.36
N GLU A 139 -15.44 4.92 10.34
CA GLU A 139 -14.77 5.34 9.09
C GLU A 139 -14.52 4.14 8.20
N LEU A 140 -14.02 3.03 8.74
CA LEU A 140 -13.84 1.78 8.01
C LEU A 140 -15.16 1.27 7.43
N TYR A 141 -16.24 1.30 8.21
CA TYR A 141 -17.57 0.91 7.72
C TYR A 141 -18.02 1.77 6.53
N GLN A 142 -17.83 3.09 6.59
CA GLN A 142 -18.17 3.99 5.49
C GLN A 142 -17.29 3.75 4.25
N VAL A 143 -16.01 3.45 4.43
CA VAL A 143 -15.11 3.06 3.33
C VAL A 143 -15.64 1.79 2.65
N LEU A 144 -15.87 0.73 3.42
CA LEU A 144 -16.39 -0.53 2.87
C LEU A 144 -17.73 -0.36 2.16
N LYS A 145 -18.61 0.49 2.71
CA LYS A 145 -19.88 0.84 2.08
C LYS A 145 -19.67 1.58 0.75
N ALA A 146 -18.74 2.55 0.72
CA ALA A 146 -18.39 3.28 -0.50
C ALA A 146 -17.93 2.32 -1.62
N TYR A 147 -17.07 1.37 -1.29
CA TYR A 147 -16.61 0.37 -2.25
C TYR A 147 -17.72 -0.58 -2.71
N LYS A 148 -18.56 -1.04 -1.77
CA LYS A 148 -19.70 -1.91 -2.10
C LYS A 148 -20.71 -1.22 -3.04
N GLU A 149 -20.98 0.07 -2.83
CA GLU A 149 -21.95 0.86 -3.59
C GLU A 149 -21.32 1.57 -4.79
N ASN A 150 -19.99 1.47 -4.97
CA ASN A 150 -19.20 2.23 -5.94
C ASN A 150 -19.52 3.73 -5.88
N ASN A 151 -19.51 4.30 -4.68
CA ASN A 151 -19.96 5.66 -4.40
C ASN A 151 -18.82 6.51 -3.82
N VAL A 152 -18.21 7.35 -4.68
CA VAL A 152 -17.09 8.25 -4.33
C VAL A 152 -17.53 9.33 -3.32
N ASP A 153 -18.78 9.78 -3.36
CA ASP A 153 -19.28 10.82 -2.44
C ASP A 153 -19.24 10.36 -0.98
N LEU A 154 -19.36 9.06 -0.73
CA LEU A 154 -19.24 8.53 0.62
C LEU A 154 -17.82 8.66 1.16
N LEU A 155 -16.80 8.45 0.32
CA LEU A 155 -15.40 8.70 0.71
C LEU A 155 -15.12 10.19 0.91
N GLY A 156 -15.66 11.04 0.06
CA GLY A 156 -15.50 12.50 0.16
C GLY A 156 -16.07 13.11 1.44
N LYS A 157 -17.01 12.43 2.11
CA LYS A 157 -17.54 12.84 3.41
C LYS A 157 -16.64 12.51 4.58
N LEU A 158 -15.69 11.59 4.38
CA LEU A 158 -14.68 11.29 5.38
C LEU A 158 -13.56 12.33 5.27
N ASN A 159 -13.16 12.89 6.40
CA ASN A 159 -12.06 13.86 6.42
C ASN A 159 -10.69 13.15 6.36
N LEU A 160 -10.47 12.38 5.27
CA LEU A 160 -9.25 11.63 5.02
C LEU A 160 -8.43 12.32 3.92
N ASP A 161 -7.13 12.45 4.13
CA ASP A 161 -6.20 12.85 3.06
C ASP A 161 -5.99 11.65 2.13
N ILE A 162 -6.67 11.65 0.97
CA ILE A 162 -6.64 10.57 -0.01
C ILE A 162 -5.86 11.04 -1.23
N LYS A 163 -4.91 10.21 -1.69
CA LYS A 163 -4.08 10.44 -2.89
C LYS A 163 -3.94 9.17 -3.72
N ASP A 164 -3.52 9.32 -4.96
CA ASP A 164 -3.37 8.19 -5.89
C ASP A 164 -2.14 7.30 -5.62
N GLY A 165 -1.18 7.79 -4.82
CA GLY A 165 0.06 7.07 -4.55
C GLY A 165 0.90 6.85 -5.81
N PHE A 166 1.22 5.58 -6.11
CA PHE A 166 1.97 5.19 -7.31
C PHE A 166 1.06 4.68 -8.45
N ALA A 167 -0.26 4.73 -8.27
CA ALA A 167 -1.22 4.09 -9.17
C ALA A 167 -1.06 4.48 -10.66
N TYR A 168 -0.66 5.73 -10.93
CA TYR A 168 -0.52 6.28 -12.29
C TYR A 168 0.91 6.74 -12.63
N LEU A 169 1.89 6.38 -11.79
CA LEU A 169 3.28 6.75 -12.03
C LEU A 169 4.00 5.65 -12.81
N ASP A 170 4.65 6.03 -13.91
CA ASP A 170 5.49 5.10 -14.65
C ASP A 170 6.66 4.59 -13.80
N THR A 171 6.87 3.28 -13.79
CA THR A 171 7.99 2.64 -13.07
C THR A 171 9.31 2.75 -13.82
N ILE A 172 9.26 2.99 -15.12
CA ILE A 172 10.44 3.10 -15.98
C ILE A 172 10.67 4.56 -16.34
N HIS A 173 11.70 5.17 -15.76
CA HIS A 173 12.23 6.42 -16.25
C HIS A 173 13.04 6.14 -17.54
N VAL A 174 12.41 6.30 -18.69
CA VAL A 174 13.13 6.27 -19.96
C VAL A 174 14.00 7.52 -20.04
N LYS A 175 15.32 7.33 -19.93
CA LYS A 175 16.31 8.42 -20.06
C LYS A 175 16.49 8.87 -21.52
N GLU A 176 15.42 9.05 -22.27
CA GLU A 176 15.50 9.51 -23.67
C GLU A 176 16.06 10.93 -23.81
N LYS A 177 15.98 11.75 -22.76
CA LYS A 177 16.51 13.13 -22.79
C LYS A 177 18.03 13.25 -22.68
N ILE A 178 18.76 12.20 -22.28
CA ILE A 178 20.23 12.28 -22.10
C ILE A 178 20.97 11.96 -23.38
N ILE A 179 20.34 11.36 -24.40
CA ILE A 179 20.99 11.00 -25.67
C ILE A 179 21.05 12.18 -26.61
N ASN A 180 20.15 13.15 -26.50
CA ASN A 180 20.08 14.31 -27.41
C ASN A 180 20.91 15.54 -26.98
N GLU A 181 21.54 15.52 -25.80
CA GLU A 181 22.39 16.63 -25.32
C GLU A 181 23.91 16.39 -25.57
N LYS A 182 24.28 15.30 -26.23
CA LYS A 182 25.69 14.95 -26.54
C LYS A 182 26.03 14.91 -28.06
N ASN A 183 25.22 15.55 -28.89
CA ASN A 183 25.57 15.78 -30.30
C ASN A 183 25.67 17.28 -30.58
#